data_8b26a66eef1ceebda93b0ee848f7205c
#
_entry.id   8b26a66eef1ceebda93b0ee848f7205c
#
_cell.length_a   1.000
_cell.length_b   1.000
_cell.length_c   1.000
_cell.angle_alpha   90.00
_cell.angle_beta   90.00
_cell.angle_gamma   90.00
#
_symmetry.space_group_name_H-M   'P 1'
#
loop_
_entity.id
_entity.type
_entity.pdbx_description
1 polymer ?
#
loop_
_entity_poly.entity_id
_entity_poly.type
_entity_poly.pdbx_seq_one_letter_code
_entity_poly.pdbx_strand_id
1 'polypeptide(L)'
;MNATRRNLSVKHTRHPSYKTQTPGRHRRQTHHGARGAVRSETAFGLRVLQHLAAEPDAGGKNLAVSPLSIHAALALLGAGARGATLDEIVALLGPAGGRAHALLASHIAMHVFADSSDGDGGPKVQFANAVWVDATAAPLKADYARVVAQHYRAQARQASFRTMPEEARPEINEWFEAATAGRIKEFLPQGSVGYDTAAILGNALYFKGVWESTFDARLTRHDAFHLHPAGGQVHVPFMSSGERQYIACRPDYKVLKLLYACGSGEHRRRFAMYIYLPNERHGLQAMLHRLASSPEQLEADSMALRSTVAVGAFKVPKFTISNKTEASRMLQRLGLCLAFSTAADFSELLDLERMKPPKLPLYVSQVYHESFVEVNDEGAEAAAATAIVGIFCCSAGWSRPVDFVADHPFMFLIKEELTGVVVFAGQVVNPSL
;
A
#
# COMPACT_ATOMS: atom_id res chain seq x y z
N MET A 1 4.44 67.49 -54.37
CA MET A 1 4.39 66.02 -54.55
C MET A 1 4.50 65.39 -53.18
N ASN A 2 3.34 65.01 -52.64
CA ASN A 2 3.20 64.56 -51.27
C ASN A 2 3.39 63.04 -51.15
N ALA A 3 4.34 62.59 -50.28
CA ALA A 3 4.52 61.21 -49.92
C ALA A 3 3.96 60.99 -48.53
N THR A 4 2.87 60.25 -48.46
CA THR A 4 2.12 59.92 -47.28
C THR A 4 2.84 58.78 -46.49
N ARG A 5 3.30 59.07 -45.25
CA ARG A 5 3.81 58.06 -44.34
C ARG A 5 2.65 57.41 -43.62
N ARG A 6 2.46 56.09 -43.78
CA ARG A 6 1.56 55.27 -42.93
C ARG A 6 2.29 54.83 -41.68
N ASN A 7 1.76 55.27 -40.52
CA ASN A 7 2.16 54.80 -39.20
C ASN A 7 1.57 53.43 -38.95
N LEU A 8 2.42 52.39 -38.78
CA LEU A 8 2.05 51.08 -38.25
C LEU A 8 2.14 51.13 -36.73
N SER A 9 0.98 51.09 -36.09
CA SER A 9 0.84 50.94 -34.64
C SER A 9 1.12 49.51 -34.22
N VAL A 10 2.23 49.28 -33.49
CA VAL A 10 2.59 48.01 -32.89
C VAL A 10 1.81 47.92 -31.58
N LYS A 11 0.80 47.01 -31.53
CA LYS A 11 0.10 46.64 -30.31
C LYS A 11 1.04 45.81 -29.41
N HIS A 12 1.49 46.40 -28.32
CA HIS A 12 2.16 45.70 -27.24
C HIS A 12 1.14 44.82 -26.51
N THR A 13 1.21 43.51 -26.73
CA THR A 13 0.55 42.49 -25.91
C THR A 13 1.26 42.44 -24.55
N ARG A 14 0.57 42.91 -23.52
CA ARG A 14 1.03 42.77 -22.14
C ARG A 14 1.04 41.31 -21.74
N HIS A 15 2.22 40.74 -21.47
CA HIS A 15 2.39 39.51 -20.76
C HIS A 15 1.79 39.62 -19.35
N PRO A 16 1.06 38.63 -18.85
CA PRO A 16 0.60 38.62 -17.47
C PRO A 16 1.79 38.51 -16.53
N SER A 17 1.95 39.52 -15.68
CA SER A 17 2.95 39.58 -14.61
C SER A 17 2.75 38.39 -13.65
N TYR A 18 3.70 37.46 -13.61
CA TYR A 18 3.81 36.48 -12.53
C TYR A 18 4.01 37.22 -11.22
N LYS A 19 2.97 37.29 -10.39
CA LYS A 19 3.10 37.69 -8.99
C LYS A 19 3.97 36.67 -8.29
N THR A 20 5.15 37.03 -7.87
CA THR A 20 6.04 36.26 -6.99
C THR A 20 5.30 35.98 -5.69
N GLN A 21 4.79 34.76 -5.54
CA GLN A 21 4.21 34.31 -4.28
C GLN A 21 5.36 33.98 -3.30
N THR A 22 5.24 34.52 -2.09
CA THR A 22 6.21 34.36 -1.00
C THR A 22 6.51 32.88 -0.72
N PRO A 23 7.80 32.47 -0.57
CA PRO A 23 8.21 31.04 -0.39
C PRO A 23 7.55 30.31 0.79
N GLY A 24 7.08 31.03 1.81
CA GLY A 24 6.44 30.44 2.99
C GLY A 24 5.00 29.90 2.76
N ARG A 25 4.25 30.47 1.81
CA ARG A 25 2.88 30.01 1.50
C ARG A 25 2.87 28.72 0.69
N HIS A 26 3.81 28.54 -0.24
CA HIS A 26 3.92 27.32 -1.03
C HIS A 26 4.31 26.09 -0.18
N ARG A 27 5.21 26.27 0.78
CA ARG A 27 5.64 25.19 1.69
C ARG A 27 4.51 24.71 2.61
N ARG A 28 3.66 25.62 3.11
CA ARG A 28 2.50 25.26 3.95
C ARG A 28 1.39 24.54 3.14
N GLN A 29 1.15 24.96 1.90
CA GLN A 29 0.13 24.33 1.04
C GLN A 29 0.55 22.93 0.58
N THR A 30 1.82 22.69 0.29
CA THR A 30 2.33 21.36 -0.06
C THR A 30 2.30 20.39 1.13
N HIS A 31 2.61 20.87 2.35
CA HIS A 31 2.49 20.02 3.56
C HIS A 31 1.03 19.66 3.91
N HIS A 32 0.09 20.58 3.70
CA HIS A 32 -1.34 20.27 3.93
C HIS A 32 -1.88 19.27 2.90
N GLY A 33 -1.50 19.42 1.63
CA GLY A 33 -1.87 18.48 0.57
C GLY A 33 -1.32 17.05 0.81
N ALA A 34 -0.06 16.95 1.23
CA ALA A 34 0.57 15.64 1.52
C ALA A 34 -0.13 14.91 2.70
N ARG A 35 -0.41 15.61 3.80
CA ARG A 35 -1.16 15.02 4.92
C ARG A 35 -2.57 14.61 4.53
N GLY A 36 -3.26 15.42 3.72
CA GLY A 36 -4.57 15.07 3.19
C GLY A 36 -4.54 13.80 2.33
N ALA A 37 -3.53 13.65 1.48
CA ALA A 37 -3.35 12.46 0.65
C ALA A 37 -3.05 11.22 1.48
N VAL A 38 -2.23 11.31 2.54
CA VAL A 38 -1.95 10.19 3.47
C VAL A 38 -3.24 9.75 4.18
N ARG A 39 -4.05 10.70 4.68
CA ARG A 39 -5.36 10.35 5.29
C ARG A 39 -6.30 9.69 4.31
N SER A 40 -6.37 10.19 3.08
CA SER A 40 -7.17 9.60 2.02
C SER A 40 -6.71 8.19 1.68
N GLU A 41 -5.40 7.96 1.60
CA GLU A 41 -4.79 6.65 1.36
C GLU A 41 -5.13 5.68 2.49
N THR A 42 -4.98 6.09 3.74
CA THR A 42 -5.35 5.29 4.91
C THR A 42 -6.84 4.93 4.90
N ALA A 43 -7.72 5.90 4.65
CA ALA A 43 -9.16 5.67 4.55
C ALA A 43 -9.52 4.72 3.39
N PHE A 44 -8.86 4.89 2.25
CA PHE A 44 -9.00 3.98 1.11
C PHE A 44 -8.60 2.55 1.48
N GLY A 45 -7.45 2.39 2.13
CA GLY A 45 -6.94 1.09 2.57
C GLY A 45 -7.86 0.35 3.53
N LEU A 46 -8.43 1.04 4.49
CA LEU A 46 -9.40 0.45 5.42
C LEU A 46 -10.70 0.03 4.71
N ARG A 47 -11.17 0.83 3.72
CA ARG A 47 -12.33 0.45 2.89
C ARG A 47 -12.04 -0.79 2.05
N VAL A 48 -10.84 -0.87 1.47
CA VAL A 48 -10.40 -2.05 0.71
C VAL A 48 -10.38 -3.29 1.62
N LEU A 49 -9.74 -3.20 2.79
CA LEU A 49 -9.68 -4.31 3.75
C LEU A 49 -11.08 -4.73 4.22
N GLN A 50 -11.92 -3.76 4.57
CA GLN A 50 -13.31 -4.03 4.98
C GLN A 50 -14.10 -4.75 3.88
N HIS A 51 -13.92 -4.32 2.63
CA HIS A 51 -14.63 -4.92 1.49
C HIS A 51 -14.19 -6.36 1.26
N LEU A 52 -12.86 -6.61 1.28
CA LEU A 52 -12.31 -7.96 1.14
C LEU A 52 -12.71 -8.87 2.31
N ALA A 53 -12.72 -8.35 3.53
CA ALA A 53 -13.14 -9.09 4.72
C ALA A 53 -14.63 -9.46 4.72
N ALA A 54 -15.47 -8.71 3.98
CA ALA A 54 -16.90 -8.95 3.83
C ALA A 54 -17.24 -9.91 2.67
N GLU A 55 -16.27 -10.32 1.83
CA GLU A 55 -16.52 -11.29 0.76
C GLU A 55 -16.93 -12.65 1.37
N PRO A 56 -17.90 -13.36 0.75
CA PRO A 56 -18.39 -14.64 1.30
C PRO A 56 -17.29 -15.69 1.54
N ASP A 57 -16.28 -15.69 0.67
CA ASP A 57 -15.15 -16.63 0.75
C ASP A 57 -14.02 -16.15 1.69
N ALA A 58 -14.13 -14.96 2.27
CA ALA A 58 -13.13 -14.41 3.19
C ALA A 58 -13.31 -14.88 4.63
N GLY A 59 -14.46 -15.48 4.94
CA GLY A 59 -14.74 -16.03 6.27
C GLY A 59 -13.76 -17.14 6.63
N GLY A 60 -12.82 -16.83 7.53
CA GLY A 60 -11.78 -17.77 7.94
C GLY A 60 -10.45 -17.64 7.19
N LYS A 61 -10.28 -16.66 6.30
CA LYS A 61 -9.00 -16.41 5.59
C LYS A 61 -8.27 -15.22 6.20
N ASN A 62 -6.96 -15.39 6.35
CA ASN A 62 -6.08 -14.26 6.60
C ASN A 62 -6.05 -13.37 5.37
N LEU A 63 -6.04 -12.05 5.57
CA LEU A 63 -5.95 -11.07 4.51
C LEU A 63 -4.77 -10.15 4.76
N ALA A 64 -4.01 -9.87 3.71
CA ALA A 64 -3.06 -8.78 3.66
C ALA A 64 -3.25 -8.07 2.32
N VAL A 65 -3.33 -6.76 2.36
CA VAL A 65 -3.37 -5.90 1.16
C VAL A 65 -2.40 -4.76 1.37
N SER A 66 -1.85 -4.25 0.29
CA SER A 66 -1.10 -3.01 0.33
C SER A 66 -1.94 -1.87 -0.26
N PRO A 67 -2.60 -1.06 0.58
CA PRO A 67 -3.36 0.10 0.12
C PRO A 67 -2.47 1.07 -0.66
N LEU A 68 -1.26 1.25 -0.17
CA LEU A 68 -0.27 2.13 -0.74
C LEU A 68 0.16 1.70 -2.15
N SER A 69 0.29 0.40 -2.33
CA SER A 69 0.66 -0.23 -3.59
C SER A 69 -0.48 -0.12 -4.61
N ILE A 70 -1.74 -0.36 -4.20
CA ILE A 70 -2.92 -0.14 -5.03
C ILE A 70 -3.08 1.35 -5.37
N HIS A 71 -2.85 2.25 -4.41
CA HIS A 71 -2.86 3.69 -4.65
C HIS A 71 -1.84 4.08 -5.74
N ALA A 72 -0.61 3.55 -5.68
CA ALA A 72 0.42 3.79 -6.69
C ALA A 72 -0.01 3.27 -8.07
N ALA A 73 -0.64 2.10 -8.14
CA ALA A 73 -1.17 1.53 -9.38
C ALA A 73 -2.33 2.38 -9.96
N LEU A 74 -3.24 2.85 -9.13
CA LEU A 74 -4.32 3.74 -9.56
C LEU A 74 -3.79 5.12 -9.99
N ALA A 75 -2.77 5.66 -9.33
CA ALA A 75 -2.12 6.89 -9.75
C ALA A 75 -1.38 6.75 -11.08
N LEU A 76 -0.75 5.58 -11.33
CA LEU A 76 -0.18 5.20 -12.62
C LEU A 76 -1.24 5.20 -13.72
N LEU A 77 -2.40 4.57 -13.47
CA LEU A 77 -3.53 4.55 -14.41
C LEU A 77 -4.07 5.96 -14.64
N GLY A 78 -4.22 6.75 -13.58
CA GLY A 78 -4.68 8.14 -13.63
C GLY A 78 -3.77 9.06 -14.46
N ALA A 79 -2.46 8.80 -14.50
CA ALA A 79 -1.52 9.54 -15.35
C ALA A 79 -1.80 9.33 -16.85
N GLY A 80 -2.47 8.23 -17.22
CA GLY A 80 -2.89 7.93 -18.61
C GLY A 80 -4.34 8.29 -18.93
N ALA A 81 -5.13 8.68 -17.92
CA ALA A 81 -6.56 8.94 -18.02
C ALA A 81 -6.90 10.42 -18.20
N ARG A 82 -8.09 10.70 -18.76
CA ARG A 82 -8.69 12.05 -18.87
C ARG A 82 -10.16 12.06 -18.49
N GLY A 83 -10.69 13.28 -18.33
CA GLY A 83 -12.13 13.54 -18.14
C GLY A 83 -12.73 12.70 -17.01
N ALA A 84 -13.92 12.17 -17.23
CA ALA A 84 -14.66 11.40 -16.22
C ALA A 84 -13.92 10.15 -15.72
N THR A 85 -13.09 9.50 -16.55
CA THR A 85 -12.26 8.36 -16.13
C THR A 85 -11.24 8.78 -15.07
N LEU A 86 -10.56 9.91 -15.28
CA LEU A 86 -9.62 10.47 -14.29
C LEU A 86 -10.37 10.92 -13.03
N ASP A 87 -11.54 11.53 -13.18
CA ASP A 87 -12.34 12.00 -12.05
C ASP A 87 -12.79 10.86 -11.14
N GLU A 88 -13.21 9.70 -11.69
CA GLU A 88 -13.51 8.49 -10.89
C GLU A 88 -12.28 7.96 -10.15
N ILE A 89 -11.11 7.90 -10.80
CA ILE A 89 -9.86 7.48 -10.14
C ILE A 89 -9.54 8.40 -8.97
N VAL A 90 -9.59 9.72 -9.18
CA VAL A 90 -9.31 10.71 -8.14
C VAL A 90 -10.33 10.65 -7.01
N ALA A 91 -11.62 10.49 -7.31
CA ALA A 91 -12.66 10.34 -6.31
C ALA A 91 -12.48 9.09 -5.45
N LEU A 92 -12.08 7.97 -6.06
CA LEU A 92 -11.79 6.72 -5.35
C LEU A 92 -10.61 6.88 -4.37
N LEU A 93 -9.54 7.56 -4.79
CA LEU A 93 -8.37 7.83 -3.96
C LEU A 93 -8.67 8.81 -2.81
N GLY A 94 -9.68 9.67 -2.96
CA GLY A 94 -10.21 10.52 -1.90
C GLY A 94 -10.05 12.02 -2.13
N PRO A 95 -10.49 12.86 -1.17
CA PRO A 95 -10.71 14.29 -1.35
C PRO A 95 -9.45 15.15 -1.45
N ALA A 96 -8.25 14.58 -1.32
CA ALA A 96 -7.00 15.35 -1.41
C ALA A 96 -6.74 15.94 -2.81
N GLY A 97 -7.40 15.40 -3.84
CA GLY A 97 -7.31 15.82 -5.23
C GLY A 97 -6.15 15.19 -6.01
N GLY A 98 -6.31 15.08 -7.32
CA GLY A 98 -5.42 14.30 -8.19
C GLY A 98 -3.94 14.66 -8.09
N ARG A 99 -3.61 15.95 -7.99
CA ARG A 99 -2.21 16.40 -7.84
C ARG A 99 -1.59 15.91 -6.52
N ALA A 100 -2.33 15.94 -5.42
CA ALA A 100 -1.81 15.49 -4.13
C ALA A 100 -1.60 13.98 -4.12
N HIS A 101 -2.51 13.21 -4.72
CA HIS A 101 -2.38 11.77 -4.88
C HIS A 101 -1.21 11.39 -5.80
N ALA A 102 -1.01 12.08 -6.92
CA ALA A 102 0.12 11.85 -7.80
C ALA A 102 1.47 12.14 -7.12
N LEU A 103 1.56 13.24 -6.35
CA LEU A 103 2.75 13.56 -5.57
C LEU A 103 3.02 12.54 -4.46
N LEU A 104 1.97 12.07 -3.78
CA LEU A 104 2.10 11.01 -2.77
C LEU A 104 2.60 9.72 -3.42
N ALA A 105 1.98 9.26 -4.52
CA ALA A 105 2.37 8.04 -5.21
C ALA A 105 3.83 8.11 -5.71
N SER A 106 4.26 9.25 -6.24
CA SER A 106 5.65 9.47 -6.64
C SER A 106 6.61 9.39 -5.44
N HIS A 107 6.28 10.06 -4.33
CA HIS A 107 7.09 10.00 -3.11
C HIS A 107 7.21 8.57 -2.57
N ILE A 108 6.10 7.83 -2.56
CA ILE A 108 6.05 6.44 -2.13
C ILE A 108 6.97 5.57 -3.00
N ALA A 109 6.81 5.63 -4.32
CA ALA A 109 7.58 4.82 -5.24
C ALA A 109 9.09 5.08 -5.12
N MET A 110 9.49 6.34 -4.94
CA MET A 110 10.89 6.75 -4.92
C MET A 110 11.56 6.62 -3.54
N HIS A 111 10.79 6.68 -2.45
CA HIS A 111 11.35 6.75 -1.10
C HIS A 111 10.87 5.64 -0.17
N VAL A 112 9.57 5.29 -0.19
CA VAL A 112 9.04 4.23 0.69
C VAL A 112 9.33 2.85 0.11
N PHE A 113 9.17 2.68 -1.21
CA PHE A 113 9.42 1.42 -1.93
C PHE A 113 10.81 1.37 -2.58
N ALA A 114 11.72 2.28 -2.24
CA ALA A 114 13.10 2.19 -2.71
C ALA A 114 13.71 0.84 -2.30
N ASP A 115 14.50 0.24 -3.19
CA ASP A 115 15.16 -1.02 -2.86
C ASP A 115 16.09 -0.82 -1.66
N SER A 116 16.01 -1.70 -0.68
CA SER A 116 17.00 -1.79 0.38
C SER A 116 18.18 -2.62 -0.15
N SER A 117 19.40 -2.10 -0.01
CA SER A 117 20.60 -2.86 -0.32
C SER A 117 20.70 -4.09 0.60
N ASP A 118 21.06 -5.25 0.05
CA ASP A 118 21.39 -6.41 0.86
C ASP A 118 22.53 -6.04 1.81
N GLY A 119 22.30 -6.19 3.12
CA GLY A 119 23.28 -5.84 4.17
C GLY A 119 22.98 -4.56 4.96
N ASP A 120 21.95 -3.80 4.62
CA ASP A 120 21.58 -2.57 5.33
C ASP A 120 20.91 -2.80 6.70
N GLY A 121 20.54 -4.06 7.03
CA GLY A 121 19.90 -4.42 8.31
C GLY A 121 18.46 -3.94 8.47
N GLY A 122 17.91 -3.22 7.51
CA GLY A 122 16.53 -2.74 7.49
C GLY A 122 15.57 -3.70 6.80
N PRO A 123 14.25 -3.35 6.79
CA PRO A 123 13.26 -4.16 6.11
C PRO A 123 13.52 -4.28 4.60
N LYS A 124 13.38 -5.49 4.07
CA LYS A 124 13.40 -5.74 2.62
C LYS A 124 12.04 -5.41 2.04
N VAL A 125 12.00 -4.44 1.14
CA VAL A 125 10.81 -4.03 0.42
C VAL A 125 11.05 -4.23 -1.07
N GLN A 126 10.23 -5.04 -1.73
CA GLN A 126 10.28 -5.22 -3.18
C GLN A 126 8.94 -4.85 -3.77
N PHE A 127 8.97 -3.91 -4.69
CA PHE A 127 7.78 -3.33 -5.29
C PHE A 127 7.85 -3.45 -6.81
N ALA A 128 6.81 -4.04 -7.40
CA ALA A 128 6.63 -4.15 -8.84
C ALA A 128 5.28 -3.55 -9.22
N ASN A 129 5.29 -2.64 -10.20
CA ASN A 129 4.09 -1.97 -10.68
C ASN A 129 4.19 -1.78 -12.21
N ALA A 130 3.17 -2.23 -12.94
CA ALA A 130 3.17 -2.08 -14.39
C ALA A 130 1.76 -2.12 -14.99
N VAL A 131 1.65 -1.53 -16.18
CA VAL A 131 0.47 -1.66 -17.04
C VAL A 131 0.89 -2.30 -18.36
N TRP A 132 0.18 -3.34 -18.75
CA TRP A 132 0.29 -3.96 -20.08
C TRP A 132 -0.94 -3.65 -20.89
N VAL A 133 -0.74 -3.24 -22.11
CA VAL A 133 -1.79 -2.92 -23.07
C VAL A 133 -1.65 -3.85 -24.27
N ASP A 134 -2.76 -4.30 -24.83
CA ASP A 134 -2.73 -5.15 -26.02
C ASP A 134 -1.97 -4.49 -27.18
N ALA A 135 -1.08 -5.27 -27.82
CA ALA A 135 -0.21 -4.78 -28.90
C ALA A 135 -0.98 -4.37 -30.17
N THR A 136 -2.26 -4.78 -30.31
CA THR A 136 -3.11 -4.34 -31.43
C THR A 136 -3.77 -2.98 -31.17
N ALA A 137 -3.66 -2.44 -29.96
CA ALA A 137 -4.08 -1.07 -29.64
C ALA A 137 -3.11 -0.03 -30.28
N ALA A 138 -3.37 1.25 -30.07
CA ALA A 138 -2.41 2.28 -30.45
C ALA A 138 -1.10 2.13 -29.68
N PRO A 139 0.05 2.59 -30.22
CA PRO A 139 1.30 2.64 -29.48
C PRO A 139 1.17 3.45 -28.19
N LEU A 140 1.95 3.06 -27.18
CA LEU A 140 2.08 3.85 -25.94
C LEU A 140 2.75 5.20 -26.26
N LYS A 141 2.25 6.28 -25.65
CA LYS A 141 2.92 7.58 -25.69
C LYS A 141 4.27 7.50 -24.97
N ALA A 142 5.34 7.96 -25.63
CA ALA A 142 6.68 8.00 -25.05
C ALA A 142 6.72 8.86 -23.76
N ASP A 143 5.95 9.95 -23.72
CA ASP A 143 5.85 10.82 -22.55
C ASP A 143 5.19 10.10 -21.37
N TYR A 144 4.13 9.32 -21.61
CA TYR A 144 3.53 8.48 -20.58
C TYR A 144 4.52 7.46 -20.04
N ALA A 145 5.17 6.69 -20.92
CA ALA A 145 6.16 5.70 -20.51
C ALA A 145 7.31 6.31 -19.67
N ARG A 146 7.75 7.52 -20.04
CA ARG A 146 8.77 8.27 -19.30
C ARG A 146 8.26 8.70 -17.91
N VAL A 147 7.06 9.28 -17.83
CA VAL A 147 6.45 9.71 -16.56
C VAL A 147 6.30 8.54 -15.60
N VAL A 148 5.80 7.39 -16.07
CA VAL A 148 5.58 6.23 -15.21
C VAL A 148 6.89 5.63 -14.71
N ALA A 149 7.94 5.60 -15.55
CA ALA A 149 9.25 5.14 -15.13
C ALA A 149 9.90 6.07 -14.09
N GLN A 150 9.85 7.38 -14.33
CA GLN A 150 10.54 8.37 -13.50
C GLN A 150 9.83 8.66 -12.16
N HIS A 151 8.48 8.65 -12.15
CA HIS A 151 7.71 9.07 -10.99
C HIS A 151 7.06 7.93 -10.23
N TYR A 152 6.80 6.79 -10.86
CA TYR A 152 6.09 5.69 -10.21
C TYR A 152 6.91 4.39 -10.12
N ARG A 153 8.20 4.40 -10.58
CA ARG A 153 9.02 3.18 -10.69
C ARG A 153 8.25 2.04 -11.34
N ALA A 154 7.44 2.39 -12.33
CA ALA A 154 6.56 1.48 -13.01
C ALA A 154 6.96 1.31 -14.47
N GLN A 155 6.41 0.28 -15.11
CA GLN A 155 6.57 0.07 -16.53
C GLN A 155 5.22 0.11 -17.24
N ALA A 156 5.23 0.70 -18.45
CA ALA A 156 4.13 0.61 -19.40
C ALA A 156 4.63 -0.18 -20.60
N ARG A 157 3.97 -1.29 -20.92
CA ARG A 157 4.38 -2.23 -21.98
C ARG A 157 3.20 -2.63 -22.85
N GLN A 158 3.51 -3.14 -24.01
CA GLN A 158 2.53 -3.81 -24.88
C GLN A 158 2.77 -5.32 -24.82
N ALA A 159 1.68 -6.09 -24.83
CA ALA A 159 1.71 -7.55 -24.89
C ALA A 159 0.69 -8.06 -25.92
N SER A 160 0.93 -9.25 -26.45
CA SER A 160 0.12 -9.81 -27.54
C SER A 160 -1.13 -10.55 -27.01
N PHE A 161 -1.95 -9.89 -26.20
CA PHE A 161 -3.11 -10.52 -25.57
C PHE A 161 -4.10 -11.09 -26.59
N ARG A 162 -4.49 -10.30 -27.58
CA ARG A 162 -5.51 -10.66 -28.56
C ARG A 162 -5.03 -11.60 -29.64
N THR A 163 -3.72 -11.81 -29.77
CA THR A 163 -3.15 -12.66 -30.81
C THR A 163 -2.47 -13.90 -30.25
N MET A 164 -1.80 -13.78 -29.10
CA MET A 164 -1.02 -14.84 -28.48
C MET A 164 -1.17 -14.81 -26.94
N PRO A 165 -2.38 -15.00 -26.38
CA PRO A 165 -2.61 -14.90 -24.92
C PRO A 165 -1.80 -15.90 -24.12
N GLU A 166 -1.56 -17.10 -24.65
CA GLU A 166 -0.80 -18.16 -23.98
C GLU A 166 0.71 -17.83 -23.85
N GLU A 167 1.24 -16.95 -24.72
CA GLU A 167 2.62 -16.48 -24.65
C GLU A 167 2.73 -15.21 -23.80
N ALA A 168 1.72 -14.34 -23.84
CA ALA A 168 1.70 -13.08 -23.10
C ALA A 168 1.67 -13.28 -21.57
N ARG A 169 0.95 -14.31 -21.07
CA ARG A 169 0.85 -14.61 -19.64
C ARG A 169 2.21 -14.99 -19.04
N PRO A 170 2.96 -15.96 -19.57
CA PRO A 170 4.31 -16.29 -19.10
C PRO A 170 5.26 -15.07 -19.09
N GLU A 171 5.27 -14.26 -20.16
CA GLU A 171 6.10 -13.05 -20.25
C GLU A 171 5.86 -12.10 -19.06
N ILE A 172 4.59 -11.89 -18.71
CA ILE A 172 4.22 -11.04 -17.57
C ILE A 172 4.66 -11.69 -16.26
N ASN A 173 4.47 -12.99 -16.11
CA ASN A 173 4.88 -13.72 -14.90
C ASN A 173 6.39 -13.67 -14.69
N GLU A 174 7.19 -13.89 -15.73
CA GLU A 174 8.65 -13.76 -15.71
C GLU A 174 9.09 -12.35 -15.30
N TRP A 175 8.38 -11.33 -15.81
CA TRP A 175 8.68 -9.95 -15.44
C TRP A 175 8.43 -9.71 -13.93
N PHE A 176 7.30 -10.19 -13.37
CA PHE A 176 7.02 -10.04 -11.95
C PHE A 176 7.99 -10.84 -11.09
N GLU A 177 8.35 -12.04 -11.50
CA GLU A 177 9.36 -12.87 -10.81
C GLU A 177 10.70 -12.15 -10.76
N ALA A 178 11.16 -11.61 -11.89
CA ALA A 178 12.40 -10.84 -11.97
C ALA A 178 12.33 -9.54 -11.14
N ALA A 179 11.23 -8.77 -11.24
CA ALA A 179 11.05 -7.51 -10.53
C ALA A 179 10.93 -7.68 -8.99
N THR A 180 10.58 -8.87 -8.53
CA THR A 180 10.46 -9.22 -7.10
C THR A 180 11.56 -10.16 -6.62
N ALA A 181 12.67 -10.27 -7.37
CA ALA A 181 13.81 -11.13 -7.07
C ALA A 181 13.39 -12.58 -6.75
N GLY A 182 12.51 -13.15 -7.57
CA GLY A 182 12.01 -14.53 -7.46
C GLY A 182 11.00 -14.75 -6.32
N ARG A 183 10.51 -13.71 -5.66
CA ARG A 183 9.59 -13.82 -4.52
C ARG A 183 8.14 -14.05 -4.96
N ILE A 184 7.73 -13.45 -6.06
CA ILE A 184 6.38 -13.58 -6.59
C ILE A 184 6.47 -14.33 -7.91
N LYS A 185 5.94 -15.55 -7.91
CA LYS A 185 5.88 -16.44 -9.07
C LYS A 185 4.43 -16.61 -9.52
N GLU A 186 4.26 -16.84 -10.82
CA GLU A 186 2.92 -17.05 -11.41
C GLU A 186 1.91 -15.95 -11.03
N PHE A 187 2.33 -14.69 -11.13
CA PHE A 187 1.52 -13.52 -10.79
C PHE A 187 0.14 -13.55 -11.46
N LEU A 188 0.09 -13.88 -12.76
CA LEU A 188 -1.16 -14.10 -13.50
C LEU A 188 -1.53 -15.59 -13.48
N PRO A 189 -2.71 -15.97 -12.94
CA PRO A 189 -3.19 -17.34 -12.94
C PRO A 189 -3.40 -17.88 -14.36
N GLN A 190 -3.44 -19.20 -14.49
CA GLN A 190 -3.83 -19.82 -15.75
C GLN A 190 -5.26 -19.41 -16.16
N GLY A 191 -5.45 -19.07 -17.43
CA GLY A 191 -6.73 -18.61 -17.98
C GLY A 191 -7.10 -17.16 -17.65
N SER A 192 -6.21 -16.39 -17.02
CA SER A 192 -6.46 -14.98 -16.72
C SER A 192 -6.29 -14.05 -17.92
N VAL A 193 -5.65 -14.49 -18.98
CA VAL A 193 -5.42 -13.73 -20.22
C VAL A 193 -6.18 -14.41 -21.35
N GLY A 194 -6.93 -13.62 -22.11
CA GLY A 194 -7.74 -14.10 -23.24
C GLY A 194 -7.69 -13.15 -24.43
N TYR A 195 -8.30 -13.57 -25.54
CA TYR A 195 -8.38 -12.79 -26.78
C TYR A 195 -9.19 -11.48 -26.65
N ASP A 196 -9.92 -11.31 -25.57
CA ASP A 196 -10.70 -10.09 -25.23
C ASP A 196 -9.96 -9.17 -24.27
N THR A 197 -8.78 -9.57 -23.79
CA THR A 197 -7.97 -8.77 -22.86
C THR A 197 -7.46 -7.51 -23.57
N ALA A 198 -7.81 -6.32 -23.05
CA ALA A 198 -7.38 -5.04 -23.61
C ALA A 198 -6.21 -4.42 -22.81
N ALA A 199 -6.28 -4.43 -21.48
CA ALA A 199 -5.19 -4.03 -20.60
C ALA A 199 -5.24 -4.76 -19.27
N ILE A 200 -4.06 -5.00 -18.69
CA ILE A 200 -3.87 -5.54 -17.34
C ILE A 200 -3.05 -4.54 -16.54
N LEU A 201 -3.54 -4.18 -15.36
CA LEU A 201 -2.80 -3.45 -14.35
C LEU A 201 -2.31 -4.45 -13.31
N GLY A 202 -1.00 -4.55 -13.16
CA GLY A 202 -0.37 -5.48 -12.22
C GLY A 202 0.45 -4.75 -11.18
N ASN A 203 0.30 -5.18 -9.93
CA ASN A 203 0.98 -4.60 -8.80
C ASN A 203 1.33 -5.65 -7.77
N ALA A 204 2.57 -5.64 -7.29
CA ALA A 204 3.06 -6.59 -6.31
C ALA A 204 3.92 -5.90 -5.26
N LEU A 205 3.75 -6.29 -4.00
CA LEU A 205 4.54 -5.81 -2.88
C LEU A 205 4.94 -6.95 -1.94
N TYR A 206 6.25 -7.12 -1.78
CA TYR A 206 6.86 -8.00 -0.80
C TYR A 206 7.48 -7.17 0.32
N PHE A 207 7.21 -7.55 1.56
CA PHE A 207 7.79 -6.94 2.75
C PHE A 207 8.27 -8.01 3.71
N LYS A 208 9.53 -7.91 4.12
CA LYS A 208 10.11 -8.71 5.19
C LYS A 208 10.93 -7.78 6.08
N GLY A 209 10.51 -7.63 7.34
CA GLY A 209 11.15 -6.74 8.30
C GLY A 209 11.78 -7.50 9.45
N VAL A 210 12.88 -6.97 9.99
CA VAL A 210 13.54 -7.41 11.23
C VAL A 210 13.01 -6.54 12.37
N TRP A 211 12.70 -7.13 13.51
CA TRP A 211 12.29 -6.34 14.67
C TRP A 211 13.46 -5.52 15.23
N GLU A 212 13.23 -4.30 15.66
CA GLU A 212 14.23 -3.50 16.39
C GLU A 212 14.63 -4.19 17.70
N SER A 213 13.66 -4.80 18.39
CA SER A 213 13.86 -5.70 19.54
C SER A 213 13.33 -7.08 19.16
N THR A 214 14.23 -8.02 18.91
CA THR A 214 13.89 -9.40 18.54
C THR A 214 13.23 -10.15 19.68
N PHE A 215 12.37 -11.10 19.38
CA PHE A 215 11.81 -12.00 20.38
C PHE A 215 12.77 -13.17 20.64
N ASP A 216 12.92 -13.56 21.90
CA ASP A 216 13.68 -14.75 22.25
C ASP A 216 12.90 -16.02 21.83
N ALA A 217 13.39 -16.72 20.81
CA ALA A 217 12.78 -17.95 20.31
C ALA A 217 12.58 -19.01 21.40
N ARG A 218 13.42 -18.99 22.47
CA ARG A 218 13.30 -19.89 23.62
C ARG A 218 12.05 -19.61 24.47
N LEU A 219 11.46 -18.41 24.35
CA LEU A 219 10.23 -18.03 25.04
C LEU A 219 8.98 -18.27 24.17
N THR A 220 9.16 -18.62 22.90
CA THR A 220 8.04 -18.98 22.00
C THR A 220 7.42 -20.30 22.47
N ARG A 221 6.09 -20.29 22.64
CA ARG A 221 5.32 -21.46 23.09
C ARG A 221 4.10 -21.66 22.21
N HIS A 222 3.76 -22.94 21.95
CA HIS A 222 2.48 -23.27 21.33
C HIS A 222 1.35 -23.08 22.34
N ASP A 223 0.32 -22.35 21.92
CA ASP A 223 -0.87 -22.09 22.70
C ASP A 223 -2.10 -22.00 21.79
N ALA A 224 -3.29 -21.95 22.40
CA ALA A 224 -4.55 -21.91 21.69
C ALA A 224 -4.82 -20.53 21.08
N PHE A 225 -5.16 -20.50 19.79
CA PHE A 225 -5.75 -19.36 19.11
C PHE A 225 -7.22 -19.69 18.78
N HIS A 226 -8.13 -18.83 19.22
CA HIS A 226 -9.58 -19.02 19.08
C HIS A 226 -10.06 -18.54 17.72
N LEU A 227 -10.62 -19.46 16.91
CA LEU A 227 -11.12 -19.16 15.59
C LEU A 227 -12.51 -18.52 15.64
N HIS A 228 -12.77 -17.59 14.73
CA HIS A 228 -14.09 -17.00 14.52
C HIS A 228 -14.28 -16.67 13.03
N PRO A 229 -15.43 -16.84 12.42
CA PRO A 229 -16.72 -17.33 12.98
C PRO A 229 -16.85 -18.87 13.08
N ALA A 230 -15.89 -19.62 12.51
CA ALA A 230 -15.98 -21.08 12.39
C ALA A 230 -16.09 -21.81 13.76
N GLY A 231 -15.70 -21.14 14.84
CA GLY A 231 -15.58 -21.78 16.16
C GLY A 231 -14.38 -22.72 16.26
N GLY A 232 -14.06 -23.13 17.49
CA GLY A 232 -12.89 -23.97 17.75
C GLY A 232 -11.61 -23.19 17.99
N GLN A 233 -10.49 -23.92 18.03
CA GLN A 233 -9.17 -23.35 18.28
C GLN A 233 -8.11 -24.12 17.51
N VAL A 234 -7.00 -23.42 17.22
CA VAL A 234 -5.77 -24.01 16.67
C VAL A 234 -4.61 -23.72 17.62
N HIS A 235 -3.64 -24.65 17.68
CA HIS A 235 -2.44 -24.43 18.48
C HIS A 235 -1.32 -23.90 17.57
N VAL A 236 -0.87 -22.70 17.84
CA VAL A 236 0.14 -21.99 17.04
C VAL A 236 1.27 -21.45 17.92
N PRO A 237 2.47 -21.21 17.37
CA PRO A 237 3.55 -20.63 18.13
C PRO A 237 3.29 -19.16 18.43
N PHE A 238 3.33 -18.78 19.70
CA PHE A 238 3.26 -17.39 20.17
C PHE A 238 4.61 -16.91 20.63
N MET A 239 5.05 -15.79 20.08
CA MET A 239 6.18 -15.01 20.55
C MET A 239 5.80 -14.33 21.86
N SER A 240 6.75 -14.24 22.81
CA SER A 240 6.56 -13.62 24.10
C SER A 240 7.71 -12.70 24.45
N SER A 241 7.44 -11.69 25.28
CA SER A 241 8.44 -10.76 25.78
C SER A 241 8.07 -10.30 27.19
N GLY A 242 9.08 -10.17 28.06
CA GLY A 242 8.93 -9.51 29.36
C GLY A 242 9.34 -8.04 29.35
N GLU A 243 9.75 -7.52 28.21
CA GLU A 243 10.18 -6.14 28.05
C GLU A 243 8.98 -5.19 27.98
N ARG A 244 9.25 -3.92 28.28
CA ARG A 244 8.25 -2.87 28.12
C ARG A 244 7.87 -2.71 26.65
N GLN A 245 6.54 -2.58 26.38
CA GLN A 245 6.00 -2.50 25.02
C GLN A 245 5.21 -1.21 24.80
N TYR A 246 5.13 -0.77 23.54
CA TYR A 246 4.25 0.33 23.15
C TYR A 246 2.82 -0.19 23.03
N ILE A 247 2.01 -0.02 24.08
CA ILE A 247 0.61 -0.46 24.11
C ILE A 247 -0.29 0.71 24.50
N ALA A 248 -1.38 0.90 23.74
CA ALA A 248 -2.46 1.81 24.07
C ALA A 248 -3.76 1.02 24.26
N CYS A 249 -4.44 1.27 25.38
CA CYS A 249 -5.75 0.67 25.68
C CYS A 249 -6.86 1.63 25.25
N ARG A 250 -7.84 1.10 24.55
CA ARG A 250 -9.11 1.75 24.19
C ARG A 250 -10.28 1.01 24.85
N PRO A 251 -11.46 1.60 24.89
CA PRO A 251 -12.62 0.93 25.54
C PRO A 251 -12.90 -0.47 24.98
N ASP A 252 -12.68 -0.71 23.71
CA ASP A 252 -13.10 -1.91 23.00
C ASP A 252 -11.97 -2.61 22.21
N TYR A 253 -10.75 -2.06 22.22
CA TYR A 253 -9.57 -2.72 21.68
C TYR A 253 -8.28 -2.24 22.33
N LYS A 254 -7.20 -2.97 22.10
CA LYS A 254 -5.83 -2.55 22.43
C LYS A 254 -5.02 -2.41 21.15
N VAL A 255 -4.05 -1.50 21.14
CA VAL A 255 -3.10 -1.35 20.05
C VAL A 255 -1.71 -1.61 20.56
N LEU A 256 -1.01 -2.54 19.94
CA LEU A 256 0.43 -2.79 20.13
C LEU A 256 1.19 -2.21 18.95
N LYS A 257 2.31 -1.52 19.20
CA LYS A 257 3.25 -1.10 18.16
C LYS A 257 4.58 -1.82 18.33
N LEU A 258 5.01 -2.54 17.29
CA LEU A 258 6.30 -3.19 17.18
C LEU A 258 7.14 -2.47 16.12
N LEU A 259 8.32 -2.02 16.50
CA LEU A 259 9.23 -1.32 15.59
C LEU A 259 10.07 -2.34 14.80
N TYR A 260 10.23 -2.07 13.51
CA TYR A 260 11.21 -2.76 12.69
C TYR A 260 12.57 -2.07 12.80
N ALA A 261 13.65 -2.83 12.71
CA ALA A 261 15.00 -2.31 12.67
C ALA A 261 15.17 -1.31 11.52
N CYS A 262 15.86 -0.22 11.79
CA CYS A 262 16.21 0.74 10.75
C CYS A 262 17.50 0.31 10.07
N GLY A 263 17.52 0.34 8.74
CA GLY A 263 18.76 0.17 7.99
C GLY A 263 19.76 1.28 8.27
N SER A 264 21.03 1.03 7.92
CA SER A 264 22.16 1.95 8.14
C SER A 264 22.32 3.00 7.03
N GLY A 265 21.54 2.93 5.92
CA GLY A 265 21.66 3.77 4.74
C GLY A 265 21.26 5.24 4.93
N GLU A 266 21.59 6.07 3.94
CA GLU A 266 21.24 7.51 3.90
C GLU A 266 19.72 7.76 3.97
N HIS A 267 18.91 6.82 3.49
CA HIS A 267 17.45 6.86 3.51
C HIS A 267 16.90 5.97 4.63
N ARG A 268 17.11 6.38 5.89
CA ARG A 268 16.59 5.66 7.05
C ARG A 268 15.06 5.63 7.01
N ARG A 269 14.50 4.55 6.47
CA ARG A 269 13.07 4.26 6.54
C ARG A 269 12.76 3.62 7.88
N ARG A 270 11.72 4.08 8.52
CA ARG A 270 11.26 3.58 9.80
C ARG A 270 9.90 2.97 9.63
N PHE A 271 9.81 1.66 9.79
CA PHE A 271 8.55 0.96 9.73
C PHE A 271 8.14 0.46 11.11
N ALA A 272 6.85 0.32 11.32
CA ALA A 272 6.28 -0.29 12.51
C ALA A 272 5.05 -1.12 12.16
N MET A 273 4.88 -2.26 12.84
CA MET A 273 3.64 -3.01 12.82
C MET A 273 2.77 -2.54 13.98
N TYR A 274 1.50 -2.27 13.68
CA TYR A 274 0.46 -1.95 14.64
C TYR A 274 -0.53 -3.10 14.66
N ILE A 275 -0.70 -3.75 15.81
CA ILE A 275 -1.67 -4.83 16.01
C ILE A 275 -2.84 -4.26 16.79
N TYR A 276 -4.02 -4.26 16.16
CA TYR A 276 -5.29 -3.84 16.75
C TYR A 276 -6.05 -5.08 17.21
N LEU A 277 -6.06 -5.30 18.51
CA LEU A 277 -6.66 -6.47 19.14
C LEU A 277 -7.99 -6.07 19.79
N PRO A 278 -9.15 -6.55 19.30
CA PRO A 278 -10.44 -6.33 19.96
C PRO A 278 -10.41 -6.86 21.39
N ASN A 279 -11.10 -6.22 22.34
CA ASN A 279 -11.26 -6.77 23.68
C ASN A 279 -12.18 -8.00 23.68
N GLU A 280 -13.15 -8.02 22.75
CA GLU A 280 -14.08 -9.13 22.56
C GLU A 280 -13.54 -10.07 21.45
N ARG A 281 -13.54 -11.37 21.69
CA ARG A 281 -13.05 -12.39 20.72
C ARG A 281 -13.72 -12.31 19.36
N HIS A 282 -14.96 -11.81 19.32
CA HIS A 282 -15.75 -11.67 18.08
C HIS A 282 -15.78 -10.21 17.57
N GLY A 283 -14.97 -9.33 18.15
CA GLY A 283 -15.01 -7.88 17.92
C GLY A 283 -14.34 -7.39 16.63
N LEU A 284 -13.62 -8.24 15.89
CA LEU A 284 -12.80 -7.80 14.74
C LEU A 284 -13.61 -7.03 13.70
N GLN A 285 -14.74 -7.56 13.24
CA GLN A 285 -15.53 -6.92 12.18
C GLN A 285 -16.14 -5.58 12.63
N ALA A 286 -16.63 -5.50 13.86
CA ALA A 286 -17.15 -4.26 14.43
C ALA A 286 -16.05 -3.19 14.58
N MET A 287 -14.86 -3.60 15.04
CA MET A 287 -13.68 -2.73 15.14
C MET A 287 -13.24 -2.24 13.76
N LEU A 288 -13.11 -3.11 12.77
CA LEU A 288 -12.73 -2.76 11.41
C LEU A 288 -13.71 -1.76 10.78
N HIS A 289 -15.03 -2.02 10.93
CA HIS A 289 -16.07 -1.11 10.45
C HIS A 289 -15.95 0.28 11.08
N ARG A 290 -15.72 0.36 12.38
CA ARG A 290 -15.57 1.63 13.07
C ARG A 290 -14.29 2.38 12.65
N LEU A 291 -13.14 1.71 12.56
CA LEU A 291 -11.88 2.32 12.14
C LEU A 291 -11.96 2.79 10.67
N ALA A 292 -12.65 2.05 9.80
CA ALA A 292 -12.89 2.48 8.42
C ALA A 292 -13.81 3.71 8.33
N SER A 293 -14.74 3.88 9.28
CA SER A 293 -15.63 5.05 9.37
C SER A 293 -14.97 6.27 10.00
N SER A 294 -13.91 6.07 10.80
CA SER A 294 -13.20 7.13 11.52
C SER A 294 -11.69 6.92 11.44
N PRO A 295 -11.07 7.09 10.26
CA PRO A 295 -9.64 6.83 10.06
C PRO A 295 -8.73 7.75 10.86
N GLU A 296 -9.20 8.91 11.34
CA GLU A 296 -8.50 9.79 12.27
C GLU A 296 -8.18 9.13 13.62
N GLN A 297 -8.92 8.07 14.00
CA GLN A 297 -8.63 7.30 15.19
C GLN A 297 -7.26 6.62 15.12
N LEU A 298 -6.83 6.18 13.94
CA LEU A 298 -5.50 5.60 13.74
C LEU A 298 -4.36 6.61 14.00
N GLU A 299 -4.57 7.89 13.71
CA GLU A 299 -3.62 8.95 14.05
C GLU A 299 -3.57 9.16 15.58
N ALA A 300 -4.75 9.20 16.23
CA ALA A 300 -4.85 9.34 17.68
C ALA A 300 -4.21 8.15 18.42
N ASP A 301 -4.35 6.92 17.88
CA ASP A 301 -3.71 5.73 18.40
C ASP A 301 -2.19 5.79 18.25
N SER A 302 -1.70 6.18 17.08
CA SER A 302 -0.25 6.38 16.85
C SER A 302 0.35 7.43 17.80
N MET A 303 -0.40 8.49 18.10
CA MET A 303 0.03 9.53 19.06
C MET A 303 0.07 9.01 20.51
N ALA A 304 -0.79 8.07 20.88
CA ALA A 304 -0.81 7.48 22.21
C ALA A 304 0.37 6.50 22.44
N LEU A 305 0.99 5.99 21.38
CA LEU A 305 2.07 5.00 21.42
C LEU A 305 3.47 5.65 21.41
N ARG A 306 3.66 6.70 22.22
CA ARG A 306 4.95 7.42 22.32
C ARG A 306 5.85 6.92 23.44
N SER A 307 5.29 6.23 24.42
CA SER A 307 6.01 5.66 25.55
C SER A 307 5.63 4.22 25.77
N THR A 308 6.58 3.42 26.25
CA THR A 308 6.35 2.02 26.58
C THR A 308 5.69 1.87 27.94
N VAL A 309 4.92 0.80 28.12
CA VAL A 309 4.29 0.39 29.38
C VAL A 309 4.84 -0.95 29.83
N ALA A 310 4.80 -1.24 31.14
CA ALA A 310 5.12 -2.57 31.65
C ALA A 310 4.06 -3.57 31.17
N VAL A 311 4.48 -4.76 30.76
CA VAL A 311 3.57 -5.83 30.32
C VAL A 311 3.44 -6.91 31.39
N GLY A 312 2.24 -7.48 31.48
CA GLY A 312 1.96 -8.72 32.20
C GLY A 312 2.09 -9.91 31.25
N ALA A 313 0.98 -10.52 30.88
CA ALA A 313 0.97 -11.53 29.84
C ALA A 313 1.14 -10.87 28.46
N PHE A 314 2.13 -11.34 27.69
CA PHE A 314 2.39 -10.86 26.33
C PHE A 314 2.50 -12.03 25.36
N LYS A 315 1.62 -12.10 24.37
CA LYS A 315 1.59 -13.15 23.35
C LYS A 315 1.18 -12.59 22.00
N VAL A 316 2.00 -12.79 20.98
CA VAL A 316 1.71 -12.46 19.57
C VAL A 316 1.97 -13.69 18.72
N PRO A 317 1.01 -14.23 17.95
CA PRO A 317 1.23 -15.41 17.15
C PRO A 317 2.18 -15.11 15.99
N LYS A 318 2.96 -16.12 15.58
CA LYS A 318 3.65 -16.11 14.28
C LYS A 318 2.63 -16.35 13.18
N PHE A 319 2.81 -15.69 12.05
CA PHE A 319 1.97 -15.92 10.87
C PHE A 319 2.68 -15.50 9.59
N THR A 320 2.28 -16.09 8.48
CA THR A 320 2.69 -15.70 7.13
C THR A 320 1.45 -15.54 6.27
N ILE A 321 1.34 -14.45 5.55
CA ILE A 321 0.21 -14.19 4.66
C ILE A 321 0.75 -13.92 3.27
N SER A 322 0.37 -14.75 2.30
CA SER A 322 0.52 -14.49 0.88
C SER A 322 -0.87 -14.33 0.29
N ASN A 323 -1.16 -13.15 -0.24
CA ASN A 323 -2.49 -12.84 -0.76
C ASN A 323 -2.42 -12.34 -2.20
N LYS A 324 -3.03 -13.11 -3.11
CA LYS A 324 -3.22 -12.73 -4.51
C LYS A 324 -4.69 -12.38 -4.72
N THR A 325 -4.94 -11.17 -5.17
CA THR A 325 -6.30 -10.64 -5.34
C THR A 325 -6.50 -10.16 -6.78
N GLU A 326 -7.57 -10.63 -7.42
CA GLU A 326 -8.14 -9.97 -8.60
C GLU A 326 -9.05 -8.83 -8.08
N ALA A 327 -8.57 -7.59 -8.22
CA ALA A 327 -9.14 -6.43 -7.54
C ALA A 327 -10.21 -5.69 -8.36
N SER A 328 -10.46 -6.05 -9.63
CA SER A 328 -11.33 -5.29 -10.52
C SER A 328 -12.75 -5.16 -9.97
N ARG A 329 -13.35 -6.26 -9.52
CA ARG A 329 -14.72 -6.24 -8.97
C ARG A 329 -14.81 -5.39 -7.69
N MET A 330 -13.81 -5.49 -6.84
CA MET A 330 -13.73 -4.67 -5.63
C MET A 330 -13.64 -3.18 -5.99
N LEU A 331 -12.75 -2.81 -6.91
CA LEU A 331 -12.58 -1.41 -7.34
C LEU A 331 -13.86 -0.87 -8.00
N GLN A 332 -14.56 -1.68 -8.79
CA GLN A 332 -15.87 -1.32 -9.38
C GLN A 332 -16.92 -1.06 -8.29
N ARG A 333 -17.02 -1.92 -7.27
CA ARG A 333 -17.94 -1.73 -6.14
C ARG A 333 -17.58 -0.49 -5.31
N LEU A 334 -16.31 -0.11 -5.28
CA LEU A 334 -15.83 1.12 -4.62
C LEU A 334 -16.00 2.37 -5.49
N GLY A 335 -16.55 2.24 -6.73
CA GLY A 335 -16.93 3.36 -7.60
C GLY A 335 -16.04 3.60 -8.80
N LEU A 336 -15.06 2.76 -9.10
CA LEU A 336 -14.24 2.84 -10.31
C LEU A 336 -14.89 1.99 -11.42
N CYS A 337 -15.79 2.56 -12.21
CA CYS A 337 -16.53 1.84 -13.23
C CYS A 337 -16.05 2.15 -14.66
N LEU A 338 -15.82 3.43 -14.97
CA LEU A 338 -15.45 3.86 -16.32
C LEU A 338 -14.16 3.24 -16.81
N ALA A 339 -13.15 3.12 -15.95
CA ALA A 339 -11.86 2.53 -16.31
C ALA A 339 -11.99 1.09 -16.85
N PHE A 340 -13.04 0.36 -16.45
CA PHE A 340 -13.33 -1.02 -16.88
C PHE A 340 -14.34 -1.10 -18.03
N SER A 341 -14.71 0.01 -18.64
CA SER A 341 -15.69 0.08 -19.71
C SER A 341 -15.08 0.57 -21.01
N THR A 342 -15.75 0.31 -22.12
CA THR A 342 -15.37 0.81 -23.45
C THR A 342 -15.48 2.34 -23.59
N ALA A 343 -16.11 3.01 -22.62
CA ALA A 343 -16.21 4.47 -22.52
C ALA A 343 -15.02 5.11 -21.79
N ALA A 344 -14.02 4.32 -21.36
CA ALA A 344 -12.82 4.81 -20.71
C ALA A 344 -12.03 5.77 -21.62
N ASP A 345 -11.55 6.88 -21.05
CA ASP A 345 -10.66 7.82 -21.75
C ASP A 345 -9.23 7.66 -21.22
N PHE A 346 -8.42 6.91 -21.97
CA PHE A 346 -6.99 6.73 -21.77
C PHE A 346 -6.15 7.42 -22.84
N SER A 347 -6.61 8.57 -23.32
CA SER A 347 -5.96 9.33 -24.39
C SER A 347 -4.60 9.90 -24.01
N GLU A 348 -4.24 9.95 -22.72
CA GLU A 348 -2.86 10.29 -22.29
C GLU A 348 -1.92 9.07 -22.26
N LEU A 349 -2.44 7.87 -22.28
CA LEU A 349 -1.67 6.63 -22.30
C LEU A 349 -1.29 6.24 -23.73
N LEU A 350 -2.22 6.36 -24.70
CA LEU A 350 -2.08 5.90 -26.07
C LEU A 350 -1.86 7.05 -27.06
N ASP A 351 -1.03 6.80 -28.08
CA ASP A 351 -0.90 7.66 -29.26
C ASP A 351 -2.02 7.34 -30.26
N LEU A 352 -3.17 7.96 -30.06
CA LEU A 352 -4.38 7.72 -30.85
C LEU A 352 -4.23 8.16 -32.31
N GLU A 353 -3.28 9.04 -32.65
CA GLU A 353 -2.99 9.45 -34.03
C GLU A 353 -2.35 8.32 -34.84
N ARG A 354 -1.62 7.43 -34.16
CA ARG A 354 -0.97 6.26 -34.77
C ARG A 354 -1.83 4.98 -34.66
N MET A 355 -3.06 5.08 -34.16
CA MET A 355 -3.95 3.94 -34.05
C MET A 355 -4.37 3.42 -35.43
N LYS A 356 -4.08 2.14 -35.69
CA LYS A 356 -4.47 1.46 -36.93
C LYS A 356 -5.93 0.96 -36.83
N PRO A 357 -6.66 0.93 -37.97
CA PRO A 357 -7.98 0.29 -38.01
C PRO A 357 -7.89 -1.23 -37.78
N PRO A 358 -8.91 -1.88 -37.17
CA PRO A 358 -10.04 -1.26 -36.50
C PRO A 358 -9.62 -0.53 -35.20
N LYS A 359 -10.19 0.64 -34.94
CA LYS A 359 -9.94 1.39 -33.70
C LYS A 359 -10.64 0.69 -32.54
N LEU A 360 -9.90 -0.08 -31.77
CA LEU A 360 -10.43 -0.79 -30.60
C LEU A 360 -10.36 0.11 -29.35
N PRO A 361 -11.44 0.17 -28.54
CA PRO A 361 -11.41 0.91 -27.29
C PRO A 361 -10.41 0.27 -26.33
N LEU A 362 -9.70 1.11 -25.55
CA LEU A 362 -8.88 0.66 -24.44
C LEU A 362 -9.65 0.77 -23.14
N TYR A 363 -9.70 -0.30 -22.40
CA TYR A 363 -10.21 -0.37 -21.02
C TYR A 363 -9.34 -1.34 -20.21
N VAL A 364 -9.38 -1.20 -18.89
CA VAL A 364 -8.72 -2.14 -17.99
C VAL A 364 -9.56 -3.41 -17.91
N SER A 365 -9.02 -4.53 -18.36
CA SER A 365 -9.71 -5.82 -18.27
C SER A 365 -9.62 -6.38 -16.86
N GLN A 366 -8.43 -6.28 -16.25
CA GLN A 366 -8.15 -6.86 -14.94
C GLN A 366 -7.12 -6.04 -14.18
N VAL A 367 -7.26 -6.04 -12.84
CA VAL A 367 -6.29 -5.48 -11.89
C VAL A 367 -5.87 -6.58 -10.95
N TYR A 368 -4.60 -6.95 -10.99
CA TYR A 368 -4.02 -7.93 -10.08
C TYR A 368 -3.15 -7.25 -9.03
N HIS A 369 -3.34 -7.66 -7.79
CA HIS A 369 -2.53 -7.26 -6.65
C HIS A 369 -2.06 -8.48 -5.89
N GLU A 370 -0.75 -8.59 -5.64
CA GLU A 370 -0.18 -9.63 -4.81
C GLU A 370 0.66 -9.03 -3.69
N SER A 371 0.46 -9.54 -2.48
CA SER A 371 1.13 -9.06 -1.28
C SER A 371 1.61 -10.21 -0.42
N PHE A 372 2.78 -10.02 0.20
CA PHE A 372 3.40 -10.99 1.10
C PHE A 372 3.88 -10.32 2.38
N VAL A 373 3.48 -10.86 3.52
CA VAL A 373 3.89 -10.42 4.87
C VAL A 373 4.24 -11.64 5.72
N GLU A 374 5.41 -11.59 6.37
CA GLU A 374 5.86 -12.62 7.31
C GLU A 374 6.13 -12.00 8.69
N VAL A 375 5.66 -12.66 9.75
CA VAL A 375 5.85 -12.31 11.16
C VAL A 375 6.40 -13.51 11.91
N ASN A 376 7.65 -13.41 12.36
CA ASN A 376 8.35 -14.44 13.12
C ASN A 376 9.21 -13.83 14.25
N ASP A 377 9.94 -14.65 15.04
CA ASP A 377 10.75 -14.18 16.18
C ASP A 377 11.89 -13.26 15.74
N GLU A 378 12.46 -13.53 14.61
CA GLU A 378 13.71 -12.91 14.21
C GLU A 378 13.45 -11.59 13.47
N GLY A 379 12.32 -11.49 12.76
CA GLY A 379 12.39 -10.61 11.61
C GLY A 379 13.72 -10.92 10.93
N ALA A 380 13.89 -11.55 9.85
CA ALA A 380 15.08 -12.01 9.12
C ALA A 380 16.49 -11.74 9.73
N GLU A 381 17.22 -12.80 9.89
CA GLU A 381 18.69 -12.91 10.10
C GLU A 381 19.50 -11.64 10.37
N ALA A 382 19.90 -11.41 11.62
CA ALA A 382 21.24 -10.98 12.00
C ALA A 382 21.40 -11.01 13.51
N ALA A 383 22.23 -11.90 13.99
CA ALA A 383 22.75 -11.91 15.34
C ALA A 383 23.63 -10.68 15.59
N ALA A 384 23.19 -9.79 16.47
CA ALA A 384 24.07 -9.01 17.32
C ALA A 384 23.26 -8.60 18.55
N ALA A 385 23.24 -9.45 19.56
CA ALA A 385 22.73 -9.12 20.88
C ALA A 385 23.60 -8.02 21.49
N THR A 386 23.17 -6.79 21.43
CA THR A 386 23.70 -5.74 22.31
C THR A 386 22.83 -5.72 23.56
N ALA A 387 23.27 -6.42 24.58
CA ALA A 387 22.65 -6.35 25.90
C ALA A 387 22.87 -4.94 26.46
N ILE A 388 21.86 -4.09 26.38
CA ILE A 388 21.81 -2.85 27.16
C ILE A 388 21.35 -3.22 28.56
N VAL A 389 22.33 -3.26 29.50
CA VAL A 389 22.03 -3.35 30.92
C VAL A 389 21.37 -2.03 31.33
N GLY A 390 20.04 -2.05 31.41
CA GLY A 390 19.26 -0.94 31.93
C GLY A 390 19.48 -0.76 33.43
N ILE A 391 20.07 0.36 33.82
CA ILE A 391 20.10 0.79 35.20
C ILE A 391 18.68 1.15 35.63
N PHE A 392 18.14 0.40 36.60
CA PHE A 392 16.86 0.69 37.23
C PHE A 392 16.95 2.00 38.01
N CYS A 393 16.47 3.11 37.47
CA CYS A 393 16.07 4.26 38.25
C CYS A 393 14.63 4.08 38.71
N CYS A 394 14.45 3.77 39.98
CA CYS A 394 13.14 3.78 40.64
C CYS A 394 12.58 5.20 40.65
N SER A 395 11.58 5.49 39.84
CA SER A 395 10.67 6.59 40.08
C SER A 395 9.22 6.09 40.09
N ALA A 396 8.55 6.37 41.20
CA ALA A 396 7.28 5.85 41.62
C ALA A 396 6.14 6.27 40.67
N GLY A 397 5.51 5.29 40.13
CA GLY A 397 4.23 5.32 39.49
C GLY A 397 3.87 3.89 39.14
N TRP A 398 3.29 3.15 40.10
CA TRP A 398 2.85 1.78 39.89
C TRP A 398 1.65 1.77 38.95
N SER A 399 1.88 1.94 37.65
CA SER A 399 0.87 1.57 36.65
C SER A 399 0.83 0.04 36.60
N ARG A 400 -0.36 -0.53 36.73
CA ARG A 400 -0.54 -1.99 36.61
C ARG A 400 -0.02 -2.43 35.24
N PRO A 401 0.73 -3.55 35.18
CA PRO A 401 1.17 -4.13 33.91
C PRO A 401 -0.04 -4.35 32.96
N VAL A 402 0.16 -4.13 31.68
CA VAL A 402 -0.88 -4.31 30.66
C VAL A 402 -0.69 -5.67 29.99
N ASP A 403 -1.75 -6.48 29.98
CA ASP A 403 -1.76 -7.74 29.24
C ASP A 403 -2.08 -7.48 27.77
N PHE A 404 -1.27 -8.08 26.87
CA PHE A 404 -1.52 -8.11 25.44
C PHE A 404 -1.41 -9.56 24.95
N VAL A 405 -2.54 -10.23 24.80
CA VAL A 405 -2.63 -11.64 24.40
C VAL A 405 -3.47 -11.74 23.13
N ALA A 406 -2.80 -11.79 21.96
CA ALA A 406 -3.45 -11.87 20.66
C ALA A 406 -3.83 -13.32 20.32
N ASP A 407 -4.74 -13.90 21.12
CA ASP A 407 -5.21 -15.29 21.03
C ASP A 407 -6.52 -15.46 20.23
N HIS A 408 -6.95 -14.43 19.51
CA HIS A 408 -8.18 -14.40 18.72
C HIS A 408 -8.02 -13.41 17.54
N PRO A 409 -8.95 -13.37 16.58
CA PRO A 409 -8.82 -12.55 15.39
C PRO A 409 -8.52 -11.07 15.64
N PHE A 410 -7.53 -10.55 14.93
CA PHE A 410 -7.07 -9.17 15.05
C PHE A 410 -6.77 -8.55 13.68
N MET A 411 -6.72 -7.22 13.63
CA MET A 411 -6.27 -6.44 12.48
C MET A 411 -4.81 -6.02 12.69
N PHE A 412 -4.04 -5.92 11.61
CA PHE A 412 -2.73 -5.30 11.66
C PHE A 412 -2.54 -4.26 10.55
N LEU A 413 -1.66 -3.28 10.84
CA LEU A 413 -1.17 -2.31 9.86
C LEU A 413 0.35 -2.31 9.92
N ILE A 414 1.01 -2.22 8.76
CA ILE A 414 2.42 -1.85 8.68
C ILE A 414 2.48 -0.43 8.16
N LYS A 415 3.10 0.47 8.92
CA LYS A 415 3.20 1.91 8.58
C LYS A 415 4.65 2.32 8.42
N GLU A 416 4.89 3.26 7.50
CA GLU A 416 6.12 4.01 7.48
C GLU A 416 5.96 5.23 8.42
N GLU A 417 6.82 5.31 9.45
CA GLU A 417 6.65 6.20 10.61
C GLU A 417 6.88 7.70 10.29
N LEU A 418 7.67 8.02 9.27
CA LEU A 418 7.99 9.42 8.94
C LEU A 418 6.85 10.09 8.16
N THR A 419 6.26 9.37 7.22
CA THR A 419 5.16 9.86 6.39
C THR A 419 3.79 9.53 6.98
N GLY A 420 3.70 8.45 7.76
CA GLY A 420 2.48 7.91 8.33
C GLY A 420 1.66 7.08 7.34
N VAL A 421 2.18 6.78 6.13
CA VAL A 421 1.46 5.98 5.13
C VAL A 421 1.32 4.52 5.57
N VAL A 422 0.19 3.91 5.22
CA VAL A 422 -0.11 2.51 5.51
C VAL A 422 0.39 1.64 4.35
N VAL A 423 1.51 0.96 4.58
CA VAL A 423 2.13 0.06 3.59
C VAL A 423 1.33 -1.22 3.44
N PHE A 424 0.89 -1.82 4.56
CA PHE A 424 0.00 -2.98 4.60
C PHE A 424 -1.12 -2.77 5.60
N ALA A 425 -2.28 -3.29 5.24
CA ALA A 425 -3.42 -3.49 6.11
C ALA A 425 -3.88 -4.94 5.98
N GLY A 426 -4.20 -5.59 7.10
CA GLY A 426 -4.62 -6.98 7.06
C GLY A 426 -5.36 -7.44 8.30
N GLN A 427 -5.87 -8.65 8.23
CA GLN A 427 -6.47 -9.38 9.35
C GLN A 427 -5.86 -10.76 9.48
N VAL A 428 -5.70 -11.20 10.70
CA VAL A 428 -5.34 -12.58 11.05
C VAL A 428 -6.53 -13.20 11.75
N VAL A 429 -7.11 -14.20 11.13
CA VAL A 429 -8.26 -14.96 11.67
C VAL A 429 -7.90 -16.40 11.97
N ASN A 430 -6.81 -16.89 11.38
CA ASN A 430 -6.22 -18.19 11.64
C ASN A 430 -4.71 -18.17 11.35
N PRO A 431 -3.85 -18.04 12.36
CA PRO A 431 -2.40 -17.95 12.15
C PRO A 431 -1.75 -19.25 11.61
N SER A 432 -2.48 -20.38 11.54
CA SER A 432 -1.97 -21.64 11.03
C SER A 432 -2.06 -21.81 9.50
N LEU A 433 -2.70 -20.84 8.79
CA LEU A 433 -2.87 -20.84 7.35
C LEU A 433 -1.67 -20.31 6.60
#